data_5bdb1b197e5d38c66f0870cc21f0b6e0
#
_entry.id   5bdb1b197e5d38c66f0870cc21f0b6e0
#
_cell.length_a   1.000
_cell.length_b   1.000
_cell.length_c   1.000
_cell.angle_alpha   90.00
_cell.angle_beta   90.00
_cell.angle_gamma   90.00
#
_symmetry.space_group_name_H-M   'P 1'
#
loop_
_entity.id
_entity.type
_entity.pdbx_description
1 polymer ?
#
loop_
_entity_poly.entity_id
_entity_poly.type
_entity_poly.pdbx_seq_one_letter_code
_entity_poly.pdbx_strand_id
1 'polypeptide(L)'
;MVIFFENFIKSFFNRIFKKITKKNKSKFKIDYRVSGEAFLTKPNETTFMIQNIIKKITKIKPKLSTTGGTSDLRFIKSISPGLEFGLVGKTMHKVDEAVSLKDLKNLTKIYQNILQSYFK
;
A
#
# COMPACT_ATOMS: atom_id res chain seq x y z
N MET A 1 8.55 -15.80 2.39
CA MET A 1 9.25 -14.50 2.45
C MET A 1 8.70 -13.56 3.54
N VAL A 2 7.41 -13.53 3.82
CA VAL A 2 6.79 -12.62 4.79
C VAL A 2 7.16 -12.96 6.25
N ILE A 3 7.11 -14.22 6.66
CA ILE A 3 7.50 -14.68 8.02
C ILE A 3 8.97 -14.35 8.33
N PHE A 4 9.83 -14.37 7.33
CA PHE A 4 11.26 -14.02 7.46
C PHE A 4 11.44 -12.55 7.84
N PHE A 5 10.65 -11.65 7.26
CA PHE A 5 10.75 -10.21 7.51
C PHE A 5 10.26 -9.84 8.91
N GLU A 6 9.15 -10.42 9.38
CA GLU A 6 8.62 -10.19 10.72
C GLU A 6 9.62 -10.66 11.81
N ASN A 7 10.13 -11.87 11.68
CA ASN A 7 11.13 -12.41 12.60
C ASN A 7 12.43 -11.59 12.58
N PHE A 8 12.84 -11.10 11.41
CA PHE A 8 13.98 -10.21 11.28
C PHE A 8 13.78 -8.91 12.06
N ILE A 9 12.63 -8.25 11.89
CA ILE A 9 12.30 -7.00 12.60
C ILE A 9 12.28 -7.22 14.11
N LYS A 10 11.60 -8.26 14.60
CA LYS A 10 11.54 -8.60 16.02
C LYS A 10 12.94 -8.85 16.58
N SER A 11 13.76 -9.61 15.88
CA SER A 11 15.16 -9.90 16.27
C SER A 11 16.01 -8.62 16.28
N PHE A 12 15.88 -7.76 15.26
CA PHE A 12 16.60 -6.50 15.16
C PHE A 12 16.29 -5.57 16.33
N PHE A 13 15.01 -5.33 16.63
CA PHE A 13 14.62 -4.49 17.75
C PHE A 13 15.06 -5.09 19.09
N ASN A 14 14.85 -6.37 19.32
CA ASN A 14 15.31 -7.03 20.55
C ASN A 14 16.82 -6.87 20.77
N ARG A 15 17.62 -6.98 19.71
CA ARG A 15 19.08 -6.78 19.77
C ARG A 15 19.46 -5.34 20.17
N ILE A 16 18.80 -4.35 19.56
CA ILE A 16 19.04 -2.94 19.87
C ILE A 16 18.66 -2.64 21.33
N PHE A 17 17.46 -3.02 21.74
CA PHE A 17 16.99 -2.76 23.10
C PHE A 17 17.86 -3.46 24.15
N LYS A 18 18.26 -4.73 23.92
CA LYS A 18 19.21 -5.42 24.80
C LYS A 18 20.53 -4.66 24.95
N LYS A 19 21.06 -4.09 23.86
CA LYS A 19 22.31 -3.29 23.92
C LYS A 19 22.14 -2.03 24.75
N ILE A 20 21.05 -1.29 24.55
CA ILE A 20 20.75 -0.03 25.26
C ILE A 20 20.50 -0.31 26.76
N THR A 21 19.66 -1.29 27.07
CA THR A 21 19.31 -1.59 28.47
C THR A 21 20.47 -2.16 29.26
N LYS A 22 21.36 -2.93 28.62
CA LYS A 22 22.60 -3.38 29.25
C LYS A 22 23.49 -2.20 29.66
N LYS A 23 23.62 -1.19 28.78
CA LYS A 23 24.40 0.04 29.05
C LYS A 23 23.82 0.86 30.20
N ASN A 24 22.49 0.95 30.26
CA ASN A 24 21.76 1.80 31.21
C ASN A 24 21.27 1.03 32.46
N LYS A 25 21.65 -0.23 32.65
CA LYS A 25 21.23 -1.11 33.76
C LYS A 25 19.68 -1.14 33.92
N SER A 26 18.95 -1.05 32.83
CA SER A 26 17.46 -1.03 32.80
C SER A 26 16.89 -2.35 32.29
N LYS A 27 15.60 -2.59 32.53
CA LYS A 27 14.84 -3.71 31.97
C LYS A 27 13.86 -3.20 30.92
N PHE A 28 13.46 -4.05 29.99
CA PHE A 28 12.45 -3.73 28.99
C PHE A 28 11.57 -4.95 28.70
N LYS A 29 10.37 -4.66 28.22
CA LYS A 29 9.46 -5.60 27.62
C LYS A 29 8.97 -5.01 26.30
N ILE A 30 8.89 -5.81 25.23
CA ILE A 30 8.35 -5.39 23.95
C ILE A 30 7.15 -6.27 23.66
N ASP A 31 6.00 -5.64 23.46
CA ASP A 31 4.80 -6.29 22.97
C ASP A 31 4.66 -5.98 21.47
N TYR A 32 4.69 -7.01 20.63
CA TYR A 32 4.56 -6.87 19.18
C TYR A 32 3.12 -7.14 18.74
N ARG A 33 2.55 -6.19 18.05
CA ARG A 33 1.23 -6.35 17.40
C ARG A 33 1.40 -6.18 15.90
N VAL A 34 1.06 -7.21 15.13
CA VAL A 34 1.08 -7.17 13.67
C VAL A 34 -0.36 -6.95 13.20
N SER A 35 -0.64 -5.78 12.63
CA SER A 35 -1.98 -5.43 12.13
C SER A 35 -2.25 -5.97 10.73
N GLY A 36 -1.23 -6.41 10.01
CA GLY A 36 -1.32 -7.01 8.69
C GLY A 36 0.05 -7.40 8.19
N GLU A 37 0.12 -8.51 7.50
CA GLU A 37 1.36 -9.01 6.91
C GLU A 37 1.71 -8.25 5.63
N ALA A 38 3.00 -8.10 5.34
CA ALA A 38 3.46 -7.60 4.05
C ALA A 38 3.02 -8.55 2.93
N PHE A 39 2.68 -8.00 1.78
CA PHE A 39 2.31 -8.77 0.60
C PHE A 39 2.82 -8.11 -0.68
N LEU A 40 2.86 -8.88 -1.73
CA LEU A 40 3.17 -8.41 -3.07
C LEU A 40 2.27 -9.15 -4.07
N THR A 41 1.43 -8.40 -4.76
CA THR A 41 0.67 -8.93 -5.90
C THR A 41 1.54 -8.82 -7.16
N LYS A 42 1.76 -9.94 -7.83
CA LYS A 42 2.44 -9.94 -9.13
C LYS A 42 1.54 -9.28 -10.17
N PRO A 43 2.08 -8.40 -11.03
CA PRO A 43 1.34 -7.83 -12.12
C PRO A 43 0.75 -8.92 -13.03
N ASN A 44 -0.48 -8.72 -13.48
CA ASN A 44 -1.22 -9.62 -14.36
C ASN A 44 -1.93 -8.82 -15.46
N GLU A 45 -2.70 -9.48 -16.30
CA GLU A 45 -3.43 -8.85 -17.41
C GLU A 45 -4.34 -7.71 -16.93
N THR A 46 -5.06 -7.91 -15.82
CA THR A 46 -5.90 -6.87 -15.20
C THR A 46 -5.06 -5.65 -14.78
N THR A 47 -3.89 -5.89 -14.21
CA THR A 47 -2.96 -4.80 -13.84
C THR A 47 -2.57 -3.96 -15.05
N PHE A 48 -2.23 -4.61 -16.16
CA PHE A 48 -1.84 -3.90 -17.39
C PHE A 48 -3.03 -3.22 -18.08
N MET A 49 -4.21 -3.82 -18.05
CA MET A 49 -5.44 -3.19 -18.51
C MET A 49 -5.71 -1.88 -17.75
N ILE A 50 -5.63 -1.92 -16.43
CA ILE A 50 -5.83 -0.74 -15.58
C ILE A 50 -4.78 0.34 -15.86
N GLN A 51 -3.49 -0.02 -15.98
CA GLN A 51 -2.44 0.93 -16.35
C GLN A 51 -2.73 1.63 -17.69
N ASN A 52 -3.21 0.87 -18.69
CA ASN A 52 -3.54 1.42 -20.00
C ASN A 52 -4.75 2.37 -19.94
N ILE A 53 -5.78 2.05 -19.16
CA ILE A 53 -6.94 2.92 -18.96
C ILE A 53 -6.51 4.22 -18.30
N ILE A 54 -5.71 4.16 -17.24
CA ILE A 54 -5.19 5.35 -16.55
C ILE A 54 -4.38 6.21 -17.52
N LYS A 55 -3.45 5.59 -18.27
CA LYS A 55 -2.66 6.30 -19.29
C LYS A 55 -3.53 6.96 -20.35
N LYS A 56 -4.58 6.29 -20.82
CA LYS A 56 -5.50 6.84 -21.84
C LYS A 56 -6.22 8.09 -21.34
N ILE A 57 -6.65 8.12 -20.09
CA ILE A 57 -7.43 9.22 -19.50
C ILE A 57 -6.54 10.35 -19.01
N THR A 58 -5.46 10.03 -18.30
CA THR A 58 -4.60 11.02 -17.65
C THR A 58 -3.42 11.47 -18.50
N LYS A 59 -3.09 10.74 -19.59
CA LYS A 59 -1.86 10.84 -20.40
C LYS A 59 -0.59 10.49 -19.62
N ILE A 60 -0.70 9.99 -18.39
CA ILE A 60 0.41 9.59 -17.54
C ILE A 60 0.37 8.07 -17.37
N LYS A 61 1.47 7.38 -17.67
CA LYS A 61 1.59 5.94 -17.37
C LYS A 61 1.93 5.78 -15.88
N PRO A 62 1.05 5.18 -15.06
CA PRO A 62 1.34 4.97 -13.65
C PRO A 62 2.47 3.95 -13.48
N LYS A 63 3.33 4.17 -12.49
CA LYS A 63 4.34 3.19 -12.08
C LYS A 63 3.72 2.22 -11.08
N LEU A 64 4.02 0.94 -11.21
CA LEU A 64 3.73 -0.03 -10.18
C LEU A 64 4.74 0.16 -9.04
N SER A 65 4.26 0.21 -7.82
CA SER A 65 5.08 0.51 -6.65
C SER A 65 4.57 -0.27 -5.44
N THR A 66 5.46 -0.52 -4.51
CA THR A 66 5.15 -1.05 -3.17
C THR A 66 5.29 0.03 -2.10
N THR A 67 5.47 1.30 -2.52
CA THR A 67 5.55 2.45 -1.63
C THR A 67 4.17 3.08 -1.46
N GLY A 68 3.90 3.62 -0.29
CA GLY A 68 2.64 4.29 0.02
C GLY A 68 2.00 3.78 1.29
N GLY A 69 0.80 4.27 1.59
CA GLY A 69 -0.01 3.79 2.70
C GLY A 69 -0.53 2.38 2.46
N THR A 70 -0.94 1.72 3.50
CA THR A 70 -1.67 0.45 3.42
C THR A 70 -3.18 0.70 3.46
N SER A 71 -3.92 -0.04 2.65
CA SER A 71 -5.38 -0.09 2.68
C SER A 71 -5.88 -1.47 3.10
N ASP A 72 -7.17 -1.69 2.93
CA ASP A 72 -7.84 -2.96 3.22
C ASP A 72 -7.42 -4.09 2.27
N LEU A 73 -6.69 -3.79 1.19
CA LEU A 73 -6.14 -4.80 0.29
C LEU A 73 -5.26 -5.83 1.04
N ARG A 74 -4.58 -5.41 2.10
CA ARG A 74 -3.81 -6.33 2.98
C ARG A 74 -4.63 -7.47 3.56
N PHE A 75 -5.94 -7.30 3.72
CA PHE A 75 -6.85 -8.35 4.22
C PHE A 75 -7.47 -9.15 3.06
N ILE A 76 -7.71 -8.50 1.92
CA ILE A 76 -8.34 -9.11 0.74
C ILE A 76 -7.35 -9.98 -0.05
N LYS A 77 -6.05 -9.74 0.09
CA LYS A 77 -4.98 -10.46 -0.65
C LYS A 77 -5.03 -11.98 -0.55
N SER A 78 -5.62 -12.52 0.52
CA SER A 78 -5.79 -13.97 0.72
C SER A 78 -6.91 -14.57 -0.11
N ILE A 79 -7.81 -13.73 -0.61
CA ILE A 79 -9.01 -14.11 -1.36
C ILE A 79 -8.82 -13.82 -2.84
N SER A 80 -8.23 -12.68 -3.16
CA SER A 80 -8.06 -12.21 -4.54
C SER A 80 -6.78 -11.39 -4.71
N PRO A 81 -6.09 -11.50 -5.87
CA PRO A 81 -5.07 -10.54 -6.23
C PRO A 81 -5.70 -9.16 -6.37
N GLY A 82 -4.96 -8.12 -5.99
CA GLY A 82 -5.49 -6.77 -6.07
C GLY A 82 -4.38 -5.73 -6.21
N LEU A 83 -4.78 -4.53 -6.56
CA LEU A 83 -3.94 -3.34 -6.59
C LEU A 83 -4.69 -2.15 -6.01
N GLU A 84 -3.96 -1.19 -5.55
CA GLU A 84 -4.51 0.05 -5.00
C GLU A 84 -4.29 1.18 -5.99
N PHE A 85 -5.34 1.93 -6.23
CA PHE A 85 -5.31 3.14 -7.04
C PHE A 85 -6.39 4.12 -6.55
N GLY A 86 -6.04 5.38 -6.37
CA GLY A 86 -6.95 6.38 -5.85
C GLY A 86 -6.56 7.81 -6.25
N LEU A 87 -7.08 8.77 -5.49
CA LEU A 87 -6.82 10.18 -5.66
C LEU A 87 -5.36 10.54 -5.34
N VAL A 88 -4.90 11.65 -5.92
CA VAL A 88 -3.58 12.20 -5.61
C VAL A 88 -3.60 12.83 -4.22
N GLY A 89 -2.91 12.23 -3.28
CA GLY A 89 -2.92 12.60 -1.86
C GLY A 89 -1.97 13.74 -1.49
N LYS A 90 -1.92 14.85 -2.25
CA LYS A 90 -1.01 15.98 -1.98
C LYS A 90 -1.18 16.59 -0.59
N THR A 91 -2.42 16.66 -0.12
CA THR A 91 -2.79 17.25 1.17
C THR A 91 -3.34 16.22 2.14
N MET A 92 -3.18 14.93 1.84
CA MET A 92 -3.65 13.83 2.68
C MET A 92 -3.11 13.96 4.10
N HIS A 93 -4.01 13.85 5.09
CA HIS A 93 -3.71 14.01 6.52
C HIS A 93 -3.20 15.40 6.95
N LYS A 94 -3.42 16.44 6.13
CA LYS A 94 -3.09 17.83 6.46
C LYS A 94 -4.34 18.61 6.86
N VAL A 95 -4.13 19.74 7.53
CA VAL A 95 -5.19 20.75 7.70
C VAL A 95 -5.61 21.21 6.30
N ASP A 96 -6.93 21.41 6.10
CA ASP A 96 -7.53 21.76 4.79
C ASP A 96 -7.26 20.71 3.71
N GLU A 97 -7.38 19.43 4.06
CA GLU A 97 -7.29 18.34 3.11
C GLU A 97 -8.25 18.56 1.94
N ALA A 98 -7.72 18.53 0.74
CA ALA A 98 -8.46 18.83 -0.48
C ALA A 98 -8.01 17.98 -1.66
N VAL A 99 -8.90 17.83 -2.63
CA VAL A 99 -8.64 17.19 -3.91
C VAL A 99 -9.12 18.05 -5.07
N SER A 100 -8.42 17.98 -6.18
CA SER A 100 -8.82 18.68 -7.39
C SER A 100 -10.09 18.05 -7.98
N LEU A 101 -11.07 18.87 -8.37
CA LEU A 101 -12.27 18.41 -9.09
C LEU A 101 -11.93 17.70 -10.41
N LYS A 102 -10.83 18.09 -11.06
CA LYS A 102 -10.32 17.41 -12.25
C LYS A 102 -9.87 15.99 -11.93
N ASP A 103 -9.16 15.79 -10.82
CA ASP A 103 -8.68 14.46 -10.42
C ASP A 103 -9.86 13.57 -10.02
N LEU A 104 -10.86 14.12 -9.33
CA LEU A 104 -12.09 13.39 -8.99
C LEU A 104 -12.85 12.93 -10.25
N LYS A 105 -13.04 13.85 -11.21
CA LYS A 105 -13.68 13.53 -12.51
C LYS A 105 -12.88 12.48 -13.31
N ASN A 106 -11.55 12.57 -13.30
CA ASN A 106 -10.71 11.59 -13.96
C ASN A 106 -10.80 10.22 -13.27
N LEU A 107 -10.79 10.18 -11.95
CA LEU A 107 -10.92 8.94 -11.18
C LEU A 107 -12.25 8.24 -11.49
N THR A 108 -13.36 8.98 -11.51
CA THR A 108 -14.69 8.45 -11.89
C THR A 108 -14.65 7.80 -13.27
N LYS A 109 -14.07 8.49 -14.27
CA LYS A 109 -13.94 7.95 -15.63
C LYS A 109 -13.04 6.71 -15.67
N ILE A 110 -11.96 6.69 -14.89
CA ILE A 110 -11.06 5.53 -14.81
C ILE A 110 -11.82 4.32 -14.30
N TYR A 111 -12.50 4.43 -13.15
CA TYR A 111 -13.27 3.31 -12.59
C TYR A 111 -14.37 2.85 -13.50
N GLN A 112 -15.11 3.74 -14.15
CA GLN A 112 -16.12 3.39 -15.14
C GLN A 112 -15.53 2.56 -16.30
N ASN A 113 -14.38 2.98 -16.84
CA ASN A 113 -13.71 2.24 -17.92
C ASN A 113 -13.17 0.88 -17.45
N ILE A 114 -12.67 0.79 -16.20
CA ILE A 114 -12.22 -0.47 -15.62
C ILE A 114 -13.39 -1.46 -15.56
N LEU A 115 -14.52 -1.05 -14.98
CA LEU A 115 -15.71 -1.90 -14.87
C LEU A 115 -16.20 -2.35 -16.24
N GLN A 116 -16.31 -1.43 -17.21
CA GLN A 116 -16.73 -1.76 -18.58
C GLN A 116 -15.76 -2.70 -19.29
N SER A 117 -14.46 -2.64 -18.99
CA SER A 117 -13.46 -3.50 -19.62
C SER A 117 -13.35 -4.87 -18.95
N TYR A 118 -13.66 -4.95 -17.65
CA TYR A 118 -13.55 -6.17 -16.88
C TYR A 118 -14.75 -7.10 -17.05
N PHE A 119 -15.95 -6.54 -17.20
CA PHE A 119 -17.22 -7.28 -17.30
C PHE A 119 -17.76 -7.40 -18.75
N LYS A 120 -16.87 -7.32 -19.73
CA LYS A 120 -17.21 -7.54 -21.16
C LYS A 120 -17.34 -9.01 -21.49
#